data_ef27bb08ed78671ce7c6514e6aafaf55
#
_entry.id   ef27bb08ed78671ce7c6514e6aafaf55
#
_cell.length_a   1.000
_cell.length_b   1.000
_cell.length_c   1.000
_cell.angle_alpha   90.00
_cell.angle_beta   90.00
_cell.angle_gamma   90.00
#
_symmetry.space_group_name_H-M   'P 1'
#
loop_
_entity.id
_entity.type
_entity.pdbx_description
1 polymer ?
#
loop_
_entity_poly.entity_id
_entity_poly.type
_entity_poly.pdbx_seq_one_letter_code
_entity_poly.pdbx_strand_id
1 'polypeptide(L)'
;VACLVGSEMCIRDRSIPLLKFIAGPSISKIESINAATSGFLGGANLPIIFSWFVGAIMCALVAFVVGKVCLGLRSDYLAISTLLVSGIIITIVKHEEWLSRGVKNVIGLKRPVPYEVDLQNSEWFIKLVEFFNSSKLSNILDPDEKISLLNQLVITSSGVFVKLCFSLIFLVVVITILYFSEKALNSPWGRMMRAIRDNEEAAKAMGKNVVKQHLFIFMLGSAIIGFAGAMLVTYDGLFTPSSYQPLRYTFLIWVMVLLGGTGNNYGAILGGFVVWFIWIQSAPFAL
;
A
#
# COMPACT_ATOMS: atom_id res chain seq x y z
N VAL A 1 -3.13 -6.36 -8.00
CA VAL A 1 -1.85 -7.09 -7.89
C VAL A 1 -0.79 -6.50 -8.80
N ALA A 2 -1.04 -6.33 -10.11
CA ALA A 2 -0.08 -5.65 -11.00
C ALA A 2 0.30 -4.25 -10.49
N CYS A 3 -0.65 -3.55 -9.86
CA CYS A 3 -0.44 -2.23 -9.29
C CYS A 3 0.39 -2.26 -8.00
N LEU A 4 0.20 -3.27 -7.14
CA LEU A 4 1.06 -3.49 -5.97
C LEU A 4 2.50 -3.76 -6.40
N VAL A 5 2.68 -4.64 -7.37
CA VAL A 5 4.00 -4.94 -7.95
C VAL A 5 4.64 -3.71 -8.58
N GLY A 6 3.86 -2.88 -9.29
CA GLY A 6 4.36 -1.64 -9.87
C GLY A 6 4.77 -0.59 -8.83
N SER A 7 4.02 -0.45 -7.72
CA SER A 7 4.40 0.47 -6.63
C SER A 7 5.66 0.01 -5.92
N GLU A 8 5.82 -1.28 -5.77
CA GLU A 8 7.00 -1.88 -5.17
C GLU A 8 8.24 -1.75 -6.07
N MET A 9 8.08 -1.88 -7.39
CA MET A 9 9.14 -1.58 -8.34
C MET A 9 9.65 -0.15 -8.22
N CYS A 10 8.77 0.79 -7.91
CA CYS A 10 9.13 2.19 -7.81
C CYS A 10 9.84 2.56 -6.49
N ILE A 11 9.45 1.94 -5.39
CA ILE A 11 10.15 2.08 -4.10
C ILE A 11 11.54 1.44 -4.18
N ARG A 12 11.73 0.49 -5.08
CA ARG A 12 12.87 -0.40 -5.15
C ARG A 12 13.81 -0.17 -6.32
N ASP A 13 13.55 0.79 -7.12
CA ASP A 13 14.21 1.14 -8.37
C ASP A 13 15.64 0.65 -8.59
N ARG A 14 15.81 -0.11 -9.68
CA ARG A 14 17.12 -0.55 -10.17
C ARG A 14 17.30 -0.62 -11.69
N SER A 15 16.26 -0.57 -12.48
CA SER A 15 16.36 -1.16 -13.81
C SER A 15 16.27 -0.23 -15.01
N ILE A 16 15.98 1.03 -14.82
CA ILE A 16 15.90 1.97 -15.93
C ILE A 16 16.96 3.03 -15.74
N PRO A 17 17.91 3.20 -16.68
CA PRO A 17 18.99 4.20 -16.58
C PRO A 17 18.48 5.63 -16.36
N LEU A 18 17.27 5.92 -16.86
CA LEU A 18 16.62 7.21 -16.70
C LEU A 18 16.10 7.44 -15.28
N LEU A 19 15.63 6.37 -14.62
CA LEU A 19 15.21 6.37 -13.23
C LEU A 19 16.42 6.39 -12.28
N LYS A 20 17.55 5.84 -12.69
CA LYS A 20 18.82 5.95 -11.95
C LYS A 20 19.29 7.38 -11.77
N PHE A 21 18.95 8.27 -12.68
CA PHE A 21 19.26 9.71 -12.60
C PHE A 21 18.33 10.45 -11.61
N ILE A 22 17.10 9.99 -11.48
CA ILE A 22 16.08 10.54 -10.55
C ILE A 22 16.23 9.93 -9.15
N ALA A 23 16.83 8.75 -9.06
CA ALA A 23 16.83 7.89 -7.88
C ALA A 23 18.19 7.87 -7.16
N GLY A 24 18.51 8.88 -6.41
CA GLY A 24 19.78 9.02 -5.68
C GLY A 24 19.92 8.10 -4.42
N PRO A 25 20.99 8.23 -3.63
CA PRO A 25 21.62 7.20 -2.77
C PRO A 25 20.93 6.87 -1.43
N SER A 26 19.59 6.92 -1.34
CA SER A 26 18.92 6.67 -0.04
C SER A 26 18.94 5.21 0.42
N ILE A 27 19.22 4.27 -0.47
CA ILE A 27 19.25 2.83 -0.19
C ILE A 27 20.67 2.28 -0.06
N SER A 28 21.70 3.06 -0.36
CA SER A 28 23.11 2.64 -0.26
C SER A 28 23.53 2.21 1.16
N LYS A 29 22.85 2.69 2.20
CA LYS A 29 23.10 2.29 3.60
C LYS A 29 22.59 0.89 3.95
N ILE A 30 21.63 0.34 3.20
CA ILE A 30 21.11 -1.03 3.44
C ILE A 30 22.11 -2.07 2.95
N GLU A 31 22.95 -1.70 2.02
CA GLU A 31 23.97 -2.57 1.41
C GLU A 31 25.16 -2.84 2.33
N SER A 32 25.49 -1.92 3.21
CA SER A 32 26.60 -2.08 4.18
C SER A 32 26.34 -3.18 5.22
N ILE A 33 25.08 -3.63 5.38
CA ILE A 33 24.70 -4.69 6.32
C ILE A 33 24.87 -6.09 5.70
N ASN A 34 24.94 -6.20 4.38
CA ASN A 34 25.12 -7.47 3.66
C ASN A 34 26.15 -7.34 2.53
N ALA A 35 27.40 -7.14 2.91
CA ALA A 35 28.55 -7.01 1.99
C ALA A 35 28.82 -8.26 1.11
N ALA A 36 28.15 -9.37 1.34
CA ALA A 36 28.36 -10.63 0.61
C ALA A 36 27.49 -10.79 -0.65
N THR A 37 26.60 -9.84 -0.96
CA THR A 37 25.75 -9.94 -2.16
C THR A 37 25.99 -8.73 -3.06
N SER A 38 26.67 -8.96 -4.15
CA SER A 38 27.00 -8.04 -5.24
C SER A 38 25.76 -7.51 -5.96
N GLY A 39 24.92 -6.78 -5.30
CA GLY A 39 23.71 -6.27 -5.91
C GLY A 39 23.34 -4.90 -5.38
N PHE A 40 23.71 -3.86 -6.10
CA PHE A 40 23.36 -2.48 -5.83
C PHE A 40 21.85 -2.23 -6.00
N LEU A 41 21.13 -1.93 -4.93
CA LEU A 41 19.80 -1.36 -4.97
C LEU A 41 19.95 0.16 -4.88
N GLY A 42 19.98 0.85 -6.01
CA GLY A 42 19.96 2.30 -6.03
C GLY A 42 18.57 2.85 -5.70
N GLY A 43 18.47 3.93 -4.97
CA GLY A 43 17.20 4.60 -4.66
C GLY A 43 17.30 6.11 -4.89
N ALA A 44 16.14 6.77 -5.11
CA ALA A 44 16.01 8.18 -5.49
C ALA A 44 16.29 9.17 -4.38
N ASN A 45 16.75 8.85 -3.25
CA ASN A 45 16.85 9.79 -2.12
C ASN A 45 15.67 10.78 -1.98
N LEU A 46 14.53 10.45 -2.62
CA LEU A 46 13.32 11.24 -2.56
C LEU A 46 12.71 11.14 -1.16
N PRO A 47 12.09 12.19 -0.66
CA PRO A 47 11.24 12.08 0.53
C PRO A 47 10.22 10.95 0.33
N ILE A 48 9.98 10.15 1.36
CA ILE A 48 9.15 8.95 1.32
C ILE A 48 7.76 9.24 0.73
N ILE A 49 7.18 10.38 1.07
CA ILE A 49 5.87 10.81 0.56
C ILE A 49 5.89 10.94 -0.98
N PHE A 50 6.95 11.50 -1.55
CA PHE A 50 7.10 11.59 -3.01
C PHE A 50 7.27 10.21 -3.66
N SER A 51 7.94 9.27 -2.99
CA SER A 51 8.08 7.88 -3.47
C SER A 51 6.71 7.20 -3.64
N TRP A 52 5.73 7.48 -2.79
CA TRP A 52 4.38 6.97 -2.94
C TRP A 52 3.69 7.45 -4.22
N PHE A 53 3.87 8.73 -4.58
CA PHE A 53 3.34 9.27 -5.84
C PHE A 53 4.03 8.67 -7.06
N VAL A 54 5.34 8.47 -6.98
CA VAL A 54 6.09 7.81 -8.07
C VAL A 54 5.61 6.36 -8.23
N GLY A 55 5.36 5.64 -7.12
CA GLY A 55 4.73 4.31 -7.13
C GLY A 55 3.37 4.30 -7.80
N ALA A 56 2.52 5.28 -7.49
CA ALA A 56 1.22 5.43 -8.13
C ALA A 56 1.33 5.66 -9.65
N ILE A 57 2.26 6.52 -10.09
CA ILE A 57 2.49 6.81 -11.51
C ILE A 57 2.98 5.55 -12.26
N MET A 58 3.92 4.81 -11.68
CA MET A 58 4.41 3.58 -12.29
C MET A 58 3.32 2.53 -12.42
N CYS A 59 2.46 2.38 -11.40
CA CYS A 59 1.28 1.52 -11.49
C CYS A 59 0.32 1.96 -12.60
N ALA A 60 0.09 3.25 -12.75
CA ALA A 60 -0.74 3.78 -13.82
C ALA A 60 -0.15 3.47 -15.21
N LEU A 61 1.18 3.55 -15.36
CA LEU A 61 1.86 3.22 -16.62
C LEU A 61 1.75 1.73 -16.96
N VAL A 62 1.98 0.85 -15.98
CA VAL A 62 1.79 -0.60 -16.17
C VAL A 62 0.33 -0.89 -16.52
N ALA A 63 -0.62 -0.27 -15.80
CA ALA A 63 -2.04 -0.40 -16.07
C ALA A 63 -2.43 0.12 -17.47
N PHE A 64 -1.80 1.17 -17.97
CA PHE A 64 -2.00 1.65 -19.33
C PHE A 64 -1.62 0.59 -20.36
N VAL A 65 -0.45 -0.04 -20.21
CA VAL A 65 0.02 -1.09 -21.12
C VAL A 65 -0.93 -2.30 -21.07
N VAL A 66 -1.21 -2.80 -19.86
CA VAL A 66 -2.11 -3.94 -19.66
C VAL A 66 -3.52 -3.64 -20.16
N GLY A 67 -4.05 -2.45 -19.81
CA GLY A 67 -5.38 -2.04 -20.22
C GLY A 67 -5.50 -1.91 -21.74
N LYS A 68 -4.49 -1.41 -22.43
CA LYS A 68 -4.49 -1.29 -23.88
C LYS A 68 -4.55 -2.67 -24.57
N VAL A 69 -3.96 -3.69 -23.98
CA VAL A 69 -4.00 -5.07 -24.49
C VAL A 69 -5.30 -5.77 -24.09
N CYS A 70 -5.75 -5.61 -22.85
CA CYS A 70 -6.85 -6.41 -22.31
C CYS A 70 -8.25 -5.79 -22.52
N LEU A 71 -8.40 -4.45 -22.53
CA LEU A 71 -9.72 -3.79 -22.62
C LEU A 71 -10.44 -3.95 -23.97
N GLY A 72 -9.80 -4.55 -24.97
CA GLY A 72 -10.46 -4.98 -26.22
C GLY A 72 -11.18 -6.32 -26.12
N LEU A 73 -11.00 -7.06 -25.02
CA LEU A 73 -11.58 -8.40 -24.82
C LEU A 73 -12.99 -8.30 -24.21
N ARG A 74 -13.80 -9.35 -24.40
CA ARG A 74 -15.10 -9.47 -23.69
C ARG A 74 -14.85 -9.56 -22.17
N SER A 75 -15.83 -9.13 -21.38
CA SER A 75 -15.73 -9.00 -19.90
C SER A 75 -15.19 -10.25 -19.21
N ASP A 76 -15.61 -11.44 -19.64
CA ASP A 76 -15.19 -12.70 -19.02
C ASP A 76 -13.69 -13.01 -19.28
N TYR A 77 -13.26 -12.78 -20.53
CA TYR A 77 -11.84 -12.93 -20.89
C TYR A 77 -10.96 -11.81 -20.27
N LEU A 78 -11.52 -10.63 -20.03
CA LEU A 78 -10.82 -9.54 -19.39
C LEU A 78 -10.36 -9.92 -17.97
N ALA A 79 -11.27 -10.51 -17.18
CA ALA A 79 -10.94 -10.93 -15.81
C ALA A 79 -9.83 -11.98 -15.77
N ILE A 80 -9.94 -12.99 -16.65
CA ILE A 80 -8.93 -14.07 -16.73
C ILE A 80 -7.59 -13.53 -17.22
N SER A 81 -7.59 -12.70 -18.27
CA SER A 81 -6.35 -12.16 -18.84
C SER A 81 -5.62 -11.22 -17.87
N THR A 82 -6.33 -10.40 -17.11
CA THR A 82 -5.70 -9.53 -16.09
C THR A 82 -5.09 -10.34 -14.94
N LEU A 83 -5.73 -11.44 -14.52
CA LEU A 83 -5.16 -12.35 -13.52
C LEU A 83 -3.90 -13.05 -14.05
N LEU A 84 -3.91 -13.52 -15.29
CA LEU A 84 -2.73 -14.15 -15.93
C LEU A 84 -1.57 -13.16 -16.05
N VAL A 85 -1.83 -11.95 -16.53
CA VAL A 85 -0.80 -10.90 -16.63
C VAL A 85 -0.23 -10.55 -15.26
N SER A 86 -1.06 -10.48 -14.22
CA SER A 86 -0.58 -10.22 -12.86
C SER A 86 0.33 -11.36 -12.35
N GLY A 87 0.00 -12.61 -12.66
CA GLY A 87 0.83 -13.77 -12.35
C GLY A 87 2.18 -13.73 -13.05
N ILE A 88 2.20 -13.35 -14.33
CA ILE A 88 3.44 -13.17 -15.12
C ILE A 88 4.32 -12.09 -14.49
N ILE A 89 3.75 -10.92 -14.16
CA ILE A 89 4.50 -9.82 -13.54
C ILE A 89 5.11 -10.26 -12.21
N ILE A 90 4.34 -10.94 -11.34
CA ILE A 90 4.86 -11.45 -10.07
C ILE A 90 5.99 -12.47 -10.31
N THR A 91 5.84 -13.34 -11.30
CA THR A 91 6.88 -14.33 -11.63
C THR A 91 8.16 -13.64 -12.11
N ILE A 92 8.07 -12.62 -12.95
CA ILE A 92 9.20 -11.80 -13.38
C ILE A 92 9.86 -11.14 -12.15
N VAL A 93 9.08 -10.51 -11.26
CA VAL A 93 9.61 -9.87 -10.06
C VAL A 93 10.30 -10.87 -9.14
N LYS A 94 9.80 -12.09 -9.02
CA LYS A 94 10.39 -13.13 -8.18
C LYS A 94 11.71 -13.68 -8.73
N HIS A 95 11.86 -13.80 -10.02
CA HIS A 95 13.01 -14.49 -10.64
C HIS A 95 14.11 -13.51 -11.10
N GLU A 96 13.74 -12.27 -11.45
CA GLU A 96 14.70 -11.29 -11.94
C GLU A 96 15.43 -10.60 -10.78
N GLU A 97 16.64 -11.05 -10.47
CA GLU A 97 17.47 -10.49 -9.38
C GLU A 97 17.84 -9.03 -9.61
N TRP A 98 18.03 -8.62 -10.88
CA TRP A 98 18.36 -7.24 -11.23
C TRP A 98 17.22 -6.25 -10.98
N LEU A 99 15.97 -6.74 -10.99
CA LEU A 99 14.78 -5.93 -10.81
C LEU A 99 14.39 -5.81 -9.34
N SER A 100 14.43 -6.92 -8.62
CA SER A 100 13.82 -7.01 -7.30
C SER A 100 14.57 -7.84 -6.26
N ARG A 101 15.86 -8.15 -6.47
CA ARG A 101 16.63 -9.13 -5.68
C ARG A 101 16.06 -10.57 -5.74
N GLY A 102 15.08 -10.83 -6.61
CA GLY A 102 14.49 -12.15 -6.75
C GLY A 102 13.76 -12.59 -5.47
N VAL A 103 14.06 -13.78 -4.98
CA VAL A 103 13.43 -14.38 -3.80
C VAL A 103 13.86 -13.73 -2.48
N LYS A 104 14.94 -12.96 -2.47
CA LYS A 104 15.47 -12.37 -1.25
C LYS A 104 14.62 -11.17 -0.78
N ASN A 105 14.31 -11.14 0.51
CA ASN A 105 13.56 -10.02 1.10
C ASN A 105 14.41 -8.75 1.17
N VAL A 106 13.77 -7.60 1.00
CA VAL A 106 14.39 -6.30 1.24
C VAL A 106 13.90 -5.77 2.58
N ILE A 107 14.84 -5.59 3.48
CA ILE A 107 14.61 -5.14 4.86
C ILE A 107 15.22 -3.74 5.02
N GLY A 108 14.69 -2.96 5.97
CA GLY A 108 15.28 -1.68 6.36
C GLY A 108 14.84 -0.50 5.50
N LEU A 109 13.62 -0.55 4.95
CA LEU A 109 13.01 0.59 4.27
C LEU A 109 12.78 1.72 5.27
N LYS A 110 13.14 2.94 4.88
CA LYS A 110 12.92 4.14 5.70
C LYS A 110 11.41 4.36 5.91
N ARG A 111 11.06 4.78 7.13
CA ARG A 111 9.69 5.08 7.53
C ARG A 111 9.51 6.60 7.69
N PRO A 112 8.32 7.16 7.40
CA PRO A 112 8.03 8.57 7.65
C PRO A 112 7.82 8.87 9.14
N VAL A 113 7.62 7.84 9.95
CA VAL A 113 7.41 7.92 11.40
C VAL A 113 8.71 7.50 12.11
N PRO A 114 9.07 8.14 13.23
CA PRO A 114 10.25 7.79 14.00
C PRO A 114 10.21 6.30 14.41
N TYR A 115 11.40 5.69 14.50
CA TYR A 115 11.48 4.31 14.96
C TYR A 115 11.15 4.19 16.44
N GLU A 116 10.65 3.03 16.85
CA GLU A 116 10.31 2.74 18.23
C GLU A 116 11.53 2.97 19.17
N VAL A 117 12.73 2.63 18.70
CA VAL A 117 13.99 2.80 19.44
C VAL A 117 14.33 4.28 19.67
N ASP A 118 14.07 5.14 18.67
CA ASP A 118 14.32 6.58 18.78
C ASP A 118 13.37 7.21 19.81
N LEU A 119 12.12 6.74 19.86
CA LEU A 119 11.14 7.19 20.85
C LEU A 119 11.49 6.73 22.26
N GLN A 120 11.98 5.49 22.42
CA GLN A 120 12.41 4.94 23.71
C GLN A 120 13.58 5.71 24.30
N ASN A 121 14.43 6.30 23.48
CA ASN A 121 15.58 7.10 23.90
C ASN A 121 15.25 8.59 24.07
N SER A 122 14.03 9.04 23.71
CA SER A 122 13.64 10.45 23.78
C SER A 122 13.07 10.81 25.15
N GLU A 123 13.67 11.81 25.81
CA GLU A 123 13.25 12.25 27.14
C GLU A 123 11.78 12.76 27.18
N TRP A 124 11.33 13.44 26.13
CA TRP A 124 9.96 13.95 26.07
C TRP A 124 8.93 12.82 26.04
N PHE A 125 9.25 11.71 25.36
CA PHE A 125 8.35 10.56 25.27
C PHE A 125 8.31 9.80 26.60
N ILE A 126 9.45 9.62 27.25
CA ILE A 126 9.54 8.98 28.58
C ILE A 126 8.70 9.76 29.60
N LYS A 127 8.84 11.09 29.66
CA LYS A 127 8.03 11.95 30.53
C LYS A 127 6.55 11.87 30.23
N LEU A 128 6.18 11.76 28.96
CA LEU A 128 4.78 11.61 28.54
C LEU A 128 4.19 10.27 29.01
N VAL A 129 4.94 9.18 28.87
CA VAL A 129 4.53 7.84 29.37
C VAL A 129 4.41 7.83 30.88
N GLU A 130 5.35 8.46 31.59
CA GLU A 130 5.34 8.62 33.04
C GLU A 130 4.11 9.40 33.50
N PHE A 131 3.77 10.50 32.82
CA PHE A 131 2.59 11.30 33.12
C PHE A 131 1.30 10.52 32.98
N PHE A 132 1.12 9.79 31.87
CA PHE A 132 -0.10 8.99 31.63
C PHE A 132 -0.22 7.77 32.55
N ASN A 133 0.89 7.24 33.07
CA ASN A 133 0.91 6.07 33.94
C ASN A 133 1.28 6.41 35.39
N SER A 134 1.21 7.68 35.77
CA SER A 134 1.58 8.16 37.13
C SER A 134 0.86 7.39 38.24
N SER A 135 -0.44 7.08 38.07
CA SER A 135 -1.20 6.32 39.07
C SER A 135 -0.77 4.86 39.21
N LYS A 136 -0.18 4.24 38.18
CA LYS A 136 0.37 2.89 38.29
C LYS A 136 1.77 2.90 38.93
N LEU A 137 2.57 3.91 38.61
CA LEU A 137 3.91 4.08 39.13
C LEU A 137 3.93 4.56 40.60
N SER A 138 2.91 5.26 41.07
CA SER A 138 2.81 5.73 42.47
C SER A 138 2.50 4.60 43.46
N ASN A 139 1.96 3.47 43.01
CA ASN A 139 1.62 2.34 43.86
C ASN A 139 2.78 1.38 44.13
N ILE A 140 3.94 1.58 43.48
CA ILE A 140 5.13 0.71 43.64
C ILE A 140 6.11 1.41 44.54
N LEU A 141 6.47 0.74 45.67
CA LEU A 141 7.39 1.26 46.66
C LEU A 141 8.87 0.98 46.33
N ASP A 142 9.14 -0.13 45.61
CA ASP A 142 10.50 -0.53 45.24
C ASP A 142 11.02 0.25 44.03
N PRO A 143 12.17 0.95 44.12
CA PRO A 143 12.71 1.75 43.02
C PRO A 143 13.15 0.92 41.83
N ASP A 144 13.66 -0.29 42.01
CA ASP A 144 14.12 -1.17 40.92
C ASP A 144 12.94 -1.75 40.14
N GLU A 145 11.86 -2.13 40.82
CA GLU A 145 10.62 -2.58 40.19
C GLU A 145 9.94 -1.46 39.39
N LYS A 146 9.97 -0.23 39.93
CA LYS A 146 9.47 0.94 39.25
C LYS A 146 10.18 1.25 37.93
N ILE A 147 11.52 1.14 37.93
CA ILE A 147 12.35 1.33 36.74
C ILE A 147 12.08 0.25 35.69
N SER A 148 11.96 -1.00 36.08
CA SER A 148 11.69 -2.12 35.19
C SER A 148 10.31 -1.99 34.55
N LEU A 149 9.31 -1.62 35.31
CA LEU A 149 7.95 -1.40 34.84
C LEU A 149 7.86 -0.17 33.93
N LEU A 150 8.56 0.90 34.25
CA LEU A 150 8.63 2.09 33.39
C LEU A 150 9.25 1.74 32.02
N ASN A 151 10.32 0.97 31.98
CA ASN A 151 10.93 0.51 30.74
C ASN A 151 9.97 -0.35 29.90
N GLN A 152 9.24 -1.27 30.51
CA GLN A 152 8.22 -2.07 29.82
C GLN A 152 7.09 -1.21 29.28
N LEU A 153 6.63 -0.22 30.06
CA LEU A 153 5.60 0.72 29.61
C LEU A 153 6.09 1.57 28.43
N VAL A 154 7.33 2.05 28.47
CA VAL A 154 7.93 2.83 27.38
C VAL A 154 8.03 1.99 26.11
N ILE A 155 8.48 0.73 26.18
CA ILE A 155 8.55 -0.19 25.04
C ILE A 155 7.16 -0.43 24.45
N THR A 156 6.18 -0.73 25.29
CA THR A 156 4.81 -1.00 24.81
C THR A 156 4.16 0.25 24.23
N SER A 157 4.31 1.38 24.89
CA SER A 157 3.74 2.66 24.47
C SER A 157 4.37 3.19 23.16
N SER A 158 5.67 2.97 22.95
CA SER A 158 6.36 3.37 21.71
C SER A 158 5.79 2.63 20.49
N GLY A 159 5.54 1.33 20.62
CA GLY A 159 4.91 0.55 19.55
C GLY A 159 3.47 0.98 19.27
N VAL A 160 2.68 1.28 20.30
CA VAL A 160 1.31 1.80 20.14
C VAL A 160 1.32 3.18 19.47
N PHE A 161 2.21 4.07 19.90
CA PHE A 161 2.34 5.42 19.34
C PHE A 161 2.69 5.40 17.85
N VAL A 162 3.68 4.59 17.45
CA VAL A 162 4.06 4.44 16.04
C VAL A 162 2.88 3.92 15.19
N LYS A 163 2.18 2.90 15.68
CA LYS A 163 0.98 2.36 14.99
C LYS A 163 -0.12 3.41 14.87
N LEU A 164 -0.31 4.24 15.90
CA LEU A 164 -1.29 5.31 15.89
C LEU A 164 -0.92 6.39 14.87
N CYS A 165 0.34 6.78 14.79
CA CYS A 165 0.83 7.74 13.78
C CYS A 165 0.60 7.21 12.35
N PHE A 166 0.90 5.94 12.07
CA PHE A 166 0.60 5.34 10.78
C PHE A 166 -0.90 5.28 10.49
N SER A 167 -1.70 4.92 11.49
CA SER A 167 -3.16 4.89 11.36
C SER A 167 -3.73 6.27 11.01
N LEU A 168 -3.20 7.33 11.61
CA LEU A 168 -3.59 8.71 11.27
C LEU A 168 -3.21 9.08 9.84
N ILE A 169 -2.01 8.72 9.39
CA ILE A 169 -1.58 8.96 8.00
C ILE A 169 -2.51 8.22 7.03
N PHE A 170 -2.81 6.94 7.29
CA PHE A 170 -3.72 6.17 6.46
C PHE A 170 -5.13 6.75 6.45
N LEU A 171 -5.63 7.18 7.61
CA LEU A 171 -6.94 7.82 7.73
C LEU A 171 -7.03 9.08 6.88
N VAL A 172 -6.03 9.95 6.94
CA VAL A 172 -5.97 11.19 6.13
C VAL A 172 -6.00 10.86 4.64
N VAL A 173 -5.25 9.84 4.21
CA VAL A 173 -5.23 9.41 2.81
C VAL A 173 -6.60 8.85 2.39
N VAL A 174 -7.23 8.01 3.21
CA VAL A 174 -8.57 7.45 2.92
C VAL A 174 -9.60 8.58 2.81
N ILE A 175 -9.61 9.55 3.73
CA ILE A 175 -10.52 10.70 3.68
C ILE A 175 -10.27 11.52 2.39
N THR A 176 -9.01 11.72 2.02
CA THR A 176 -8.65 12.45 0.81
C THR A 176 -9.15 11.72 -0.44
N ILE A 177 -8.96 10.42 -0.54
CA ILE A 177 -9.44 9.59 -1.66
C ILE A 177 -10.96 9.61 -1.71
N LEU A 178 -11.64 9.51 -0.57
CA LEU A 178 -13.10 9.60 -0.50
C LEU A 178 -13.61 10.96 -1.02
N TYR A 179 -13.02 12.04 -0.56
CA TYR A 179 -13.40 13.39 -0.99
C TYR A 179 -13.28 13.55 -2.51
N PHE A 180 -12.15 13.11 -3.10
CA PHE A 180 -11.98 13.17 -4.54
C PHE A 180 -12.90 12.22 -5.30
N SER A 181 -13.17 11.04 -4.78
CA SER A 181 -14.10 10.08 -5.35
C SER A 181 -15.52 10.63 -5.38
N GLU A 182 -16.02 11.19 -4.28
CA GLU A 182 -17.34 11.83 -4.21
C GLU A 182 -17.44 13.00 -5.20
N LYS A 183 -16.44 13.86 -5.26
CA LYS A 183 -16.39 14.97 -6.18
C LYS A 183 -16.37 14.51 -7.64
N ALA A 184 -15.62 13.44 -7.95
CA ALA A 184 -15.57 12.86 -9.28
C ALA A 184 -16.93 12.25 -9.69
N LEU A 185 -17.59 11.52 -8.80
CA LEU A 185 -18.90 10.91 -9.06
C LEU A 185 -20.00 11.95 -9.27
N ASN A 186 -19.94 13.09 -8.61
CA ASN A 186 -20.91 14.18 -8.75
C ASN A 186 -20.62 15.11 -9.94
N SER A 187 -19.48 14.95 -10.62
CA SER A 187 -19.07 15.72 -11.78
C SER A 187 -19.81 15.27 -13.07
N PRO A 188 -19.74 16.06 -14.16
CA PRO A 188 -20.23 15.63 -15.47
C PRO A 188 -19.61 14.31 -15.95
N TRP A 189 -18.34 14.09 -15.59
CA TRP A 189 -17.63 12.86 -15.89
C TRP A 189 -18.24 11.64 -15.16
N GLY A 190 -18.59 11.78 -13.90
CA GLY A 190 -19.26 10.71 -13.13
C GLY A 190 -20.64 10.36 -13.68
N ARG A 191 -21.40 11.37 -14.17
CA ARG A 191 -22.69 11.12 -14.87
C ARG A 191 -22.50 10.34 -16.17
N MET A 192 -21.48 10.69 -16.95
CA MET A 192 -21.12 9.96 -18.17
C MET A 192 -20.75 8.51 -17.85
N MET A 193 -19.98 8.27 -16.78
CA MET A 193 -19.58 6.92 -16.38
C MET A 193 -20.76 6.05 -15.94
N ARG A 194 -21.72 6.63 -15.23
CA ARG A 194 -22.98 5.93 -14.90
C ARG A 194 -23.78 5.55 -16.15
N ALA A 195 -23.88 6.46 -17.11
CA ALA A 195 -24.55 6.16 -18.37
C ALA A 195 -23.86 5.03 -19.16
N ILE A 196 -22.53 4.99 -19.19
CA ILE A 196 -21.76 3.89 -19.81
C ILE A 196 -22.02 2.58 -19.09
N ARG A 197 -22.05 2.57 -17.75
CA ARG A 197 -22.32 1.38 -16.94
C ARG A 197 -23.74 0.84 -17.20
N ASP A 198 -24.72 1.73 -17.31
CA ASP A 198 -26.12 1.34 -17.46
C ASP A 198 -26.42 0.83 -18.88
N ASN A 199 -25.86 1.45 -19.92
CA ASN A 199 -25.94 0.96 -21.28
C ASN A 199 -24.77 1.43 -22.16
N GLU A 200 -23.82 0.53 -22.37
CA GLU A 200 -22.60 0.78 -23.13
C GLU A 200 -22.87 1.08 -24.61
N GLU A 201 -23.83 0.36 -25.23
CA GLU A 201 -24.16 0.52 -26.65
C GLU A 201 -24.83 1.87 -26.91
N ALA A 202 -25.76 2.28 -26.05
CA ALA A 202 -26.38 3.59 -26.14
C ALA A 202 -25.35 4.72 -25.98
N ALA A 203 -24.40 4.57 -25.08
CA ALA A 203 -23.30 5.53 -24.87
C ALA A 203 -22.41 5.63 -26.13
N LYS A 204 -22.10 4.50 -26.77
CA LYS A 204 -21.35 4.46 -28.05
C LYS A 204 -22.13 5.15 -29.17
N ALA A 205 -23.44 4.91 -29.27
CA ALA A 205 -24.33 5.55 -30.27
C ALA A 205 -24.36 7.08 -30.09
N MET A 206 -24.24 7.57 -28.87
CA MET A 206 -24.12 9.00 -28.56
C MET A 206 -22.71 9.57 -28.80
N GLY A 207 -21.84 8.83 -29.50
CA GLY A 207 -20.48 9.26 -29.87
C GLY A 207 -19.45 9.25 -28.75
N LYS A 208 -19.70 8.56 -27.63
CA LYS A 208 -18.72 8.44 -26.52
C LYS A 208 -17.74 7.31 -26.79
N ASN A 209 -16.46 7.59 -26.61
CA ASN A 209 -15.42 6.56 -26.69
C ASN A 209 -15.32 5.77 -25.39
N VAL A 210 -16.10 4.70 -25.29
CA VAL A 210 -16.23 3.89 -24.08
C VAL A 210 -14.92 3.22 -23.70
N VAL A 211 -14.19 2.67 -24.67
CA VAL A 211 -12.89 1.99 -24.42
C VAL A 211 -11.87 2.95 -23.77
N LYS A 212 -11.82 4.19 -24.26
CA LYS A 212 -10.93 5.23 -23.69
C LYS A 212 -11.31 5.56 -22.24
N GLN A 213 -12.61 5.60 -21.94
CA GLN A 213 -13.08 5.88 -20.58
C GLN A 213 -12.79 4.71 -19.62
N HIS A 214 -13.01 3.48 -20.07
CA HIS A 214 -12.64 2.29 -19.30
C HIS A 214 -11.13 2.25 -19.02
N LEU A 215 -10.29 2.56 -20.02
CA LEU A 215 -8.84 2.64 -19.83
C LEU A 215 -8.46 3.70 -18.80
N PHE A 216 -9.09 4.88 -18.87
CA PHE A 216 -8.82 5.96 -17.93
C PHE A 216 -9.16 5.57 -16.49
N ILE A 217 -10.33 4.94 -16.26
CA ILE A 217 -10.71 4.45 -14.92
C ILE A 217 -9.77 3.36 -14.44
N PHE A 218 -9.40 2.43 -15.31
CA PHE A 218 -8.49 1.35 -14.98
C PHE A 218 -7.12 1.90 -14.53
N MET A 219 -6.59 2.89 -15.24
CA MET A 219 -5.35 3.57 -14.86
C MET A 219 -5.48 4.31 -13.53
N LEU A 220 -6.57 5.05 -13.34
CA LEU A 220 -6.79 5.84 -12.12
C LEU A 220 -6.96 4.94 -10.89
N GLY A 221 -7.75 3.87 -11.01
CA GLY A 221 -7.90 2.87 -9.96
C GLY A 221 -6.59 2.19 -9.62
N SER A 222 -5.80 1.84 -10.64
CA SER A 222 -4.48 1.26 -10.49
C SER A 222 -3.49 2.20 -9.80
N ALA A 223 -3.53 3.50 -10.12
CA ALA A 223 -2.71 4.52 -9.44
C ALA A 223 -3.03 4.60 -7.93
N ILE A 224 -4.30 4.60 -7.56
CA ILE A 224 -4.73 4.64 -6.16
C ILE A 224 -4.27 3.39 -5.41
N ILE A 225 -4.42 2.20 -6.01
CA ILE A 225 -3.96 0.95 -5.41
C ILE A 225 -2.43 0.93 -5.30
N GLY A 226 -1.72 1.46 -6.32
CA GLY A 226 -0.26 1.61 -6.29
C GLY A 226 0.21 2.50 -5.16
N PHE A 227 -0.47 3.62 -4.93
CA PHE A 227 -0.20 4.50 -3.80
C PHE A 227 -0.40 3.78 -2.46
N ALA A 228 -1.51 3.06 -2.29
CA ALA A 228 -1.81 2.30 -1.08
C ALA A 228 -0.79 1.17 -0.85
N GLY A 229 -0.34 0.49 -1.92
CA GLY A 229 0.69 -0.53 -1.85
C GLY A 229 2.04 0.02 -1.39
N ALA A 230 2.43 1.20 -1.88
CA ALA A 230 3.64 1.88 -1.45
C ALA A 230 3.59 2.24 0.05
N MET A 231 2.44 2.69 0.54
CA MET A 231 2.23 2.96 1.97
C MET A 231 2.33 1.69 2.81
N LEU A 232 1.75 0.57 2.33
CA LEU A 232 1.80 -0.71 3.03
C LEU A 232 3.23 -1.23 3.18
N VAL A 233 4.02 -1.21 2.11
CA VAL A 233 5.44 -1.62 2.14
C VAL A 233 6.26 -0.73 3.07
N THR A 234 5.95 0.56 3.12
CA THR A 234 6.60 1.51 4.04
C THR A 234 6.21 1.22 5.49
N TYR A 235 4.97 0.82 5.76
CA TYR A 235 4.50 0.42 7.08
C TYR A 235 5.18 -0.86 7.57
N ASP A 236 5.23 -1.89 6.74
CA ASP A 236 5.87 -3.16 7.06
C ASP A 236 7.40 -3.02 7.20
N GLY A 237 8.00 -2.02 6.54
CA GLY A 237 9.45 -1.82 6.47
C GLY A 237 10.19 -2.98 5.80
N LEU A 238 9.43 -3.86 5.16
CA LEU A 238 9.88 -5.11 4.57
C LEU A 238 9.15 -5.32 3.23
N PHE A 239 9.90 -5.73 2.22
CA PHE A 239 9.34 -6.18 0.95
C PHE A 239 9.65 -7.66 0.72
N THR A 240 8.59 -8.46 0.54
CA THR A 240 8.69 -9.90 0.27
C THR A 240 7.84 -10.24 -0.95
N PRO A 241 8.45 -10.50 -2.13
CA PRO A 241 7.71 -10.82 -3.35
C PRO A 241 6.82 -12.05 -3.24
N SER A 242 7.21 -13.01 -2.39
CA SER A 242 6.48 -14.27 -2.17
C SER A 242 5.20 -14.13 -1.35
N SER A 243 5.03 -13.04 -0.60
CA SER A 243 3.86 -12.82 0.26
C SER A 243 2.60 -12.46 -0.53
N TYR A 244 2.76 -11.99 -1.77
CA TYR A 244 1.64 -11.53 -2.58
C TYR A 244 1.06 -12.64 -3.45
N GLN A 245 -0.12 -13.11 -3.07
CA GLN A 245 -0.90 -14.08 -3.83
C GLN A 245 -2.08 -13.37 -4.52
N PRO A 246 -2.03 -13.20 -5.87
CA PRO A 246 -3.03 -12.41 -6.61
C PRO A 246 -4.45 -12.86 -6.36
N LEU A 247 -4.69 -14.15 -6.46
CA LEU A 247 -6.02 -14.74 -6.36
C LEU A 247 -6.65 -14.49 -4.98
N ARG A 248 -5.88 -14.68 -3.90
CA ARG A 248 -6.34 -14.51 -2.53
C ARG A 248 -6.75 -13.07 -2.24
N TYR A 249 -5.90 -12.11 -2.60
CA TYR A 249 -6.19 -10.68 -2.34
C TYR A 249 -7.31 -10.15 -3.22
N THR A 250 -7.38 -10.57 -4.49
CA THR A 250 -8.47 -10.17 -5.39
C THR A 250 -9.81 -10.66 -4.87
N PHE A 251 -9.88 -11.92 -4.45
CA PHE A 251 -11.09 -12.50 -3.90
C PHE A 251 -11.53 -11.79 -2.60
N LEU A 252 -10.59 -11.51 -1.71
CA LEU A 252 -10.84 -10.84 -0.45
C LEU A 252 -11.39 -9.42 -0.68
N ILE A 253 -10.82 -8.66 -1.61
CA ILE A 253 -11.31 -7.33 -1.99
C ILE A 253 -12.73 -7.42 -2.58
N TRP A 254 -13.02 -8.43 -3.39
CA TRP A 254 -14.35 -8.68 -3.93
C TRP A 254 -15.38 -8.88 -2.82
N VAL A 255 -15.07 -9.71 -1.85
CA VAL A 255 -15.93 -9.96 -0.69
C VAL A 255 -16.14 -8.68 0.11
N MET A 256 -15.10 -7.87 0.33
CA MET A 256 -15.20 -6.57 1.01
C MET A 256 -16.20 -5.62 0.30
N VAL A 257 -16.11 -5.52 -1.03
CA VAL A 257 -16.97 -4.64 -1.82
C VAL A 257 -18.41 -5.15 -1.87
N LEU A 258 -18.60 -6.47 -1.99
CA LEU A 258 -19.94 -7.09 -2.01
C LEU A 258 -20.65 -6.93 -0.66
N LEU A 259 -19.98 -7.18 0.46
CA LEU A 259 -20.54 -7.01 1.80
C LEU A 259 -20.82 -5.54 2.14
N GLY A 260 -19.98 -4.65 1.65
CA GLY A 260 -20.16 -3.21 1.84
C GLY A 260 -21.27 -2.59 0.96
N GLY A 261 -21.71 -3.30 -0.07
CA GLY A 261 -22.68 -2.82 -1.05
C GLY A 261 -22.05 -2.12 -2.24
N THR A 262 -22.32 -2.68 -3.42
CA THR A 262 -21.81 -2.14 -4.70
C THR A 262 -22.48 -0.80 -5.03
N GLY A 263 -21.66 0.21 -5.30
CA GLY A 263 -22.12 1.54 -5.71
C GLY A 263 -22.15 2.60 -4.61
N ASN A 264 -21.76 2.25 -3.38
CA ASN A 264 -21.61 3.19 -2.28
C ASN A 264 -20.17 3.21 -1.76
N ASN A 265 -19.50 4.38 -1.83
CA ASN A 265 -18.12 4.53 -1.37
C ASN A 265 -17.95 4.27 0.13
N TYR A 266 -18.91 4.72 0.93
CA TYR A 266 -18.89 4.47 2.40
C TYR A 266 -19.12 3.00 2.73
N GLY A 267 -19.97 2.33 1.96
CA GLY A 267 -20.20 0.90 2.07
C GLY A 267 -18.92 0.10 1.82
N ALA A 268 -18.15 0.44 0.80
CA ALA A 268 -16.89 -0.25 0.49
C ALA A 268 -15.87 -0.16 1.66
N ILE A 269 -15.78 0.99 2.34
CA ILE A 269 -14.95 1.16 3.52
C ILE A 269 -15.44 0.30 4.68
N LEU A 270 -16.74 0.35 4.95
CA LEU A 270 -17.36 -0.42 6.02
C LEU A 270 -17.16 -1.93 5.78
N GLY A 271 -17.36 -2.40 4.54
CA GLY A 271 -17.11 -3.78 4.14
C GLY A 271 -15.65 -4.19 4.36
N GLY A 272 -14.69 -3.30 4.05
CA GLY A 272 -13.28 -3.51 4.33
C GLY A 272 -13.00 -3.72 5.82
N PHE A 273 -13.54 -2.87 6.68
CA PHE A 273 -13.39 -3.00 8.14
C PHE A 273 -14.02 -4.29 8.67
N VAL A 274 -15.25 -4.61 8.25
CA VAL A 274 -15.97 -5.81 8.71
C VAL A 274 -15.23 -7.09 8.33
N VAL A 275 -14.84 -7.21 7.06
CA VAL A 275 -14.14 -8.42 6.58
C VAL A 275 -12.78 -8.57 7.26
N TRP A 276 -12.04 -7.45 7.42
CA TRP A 276 -10.74 -7.48 8.10
C TRP A 276 -10.87 -7.83 9.59
N PHE A 277 -11.89 -7.31 10.25
CA PHE A 277 -12.20 -7.66 11.63
C PHE A 277 -12.52 -9.15 11.79
N ILE A 278 -13.41 -9.69 10.93
CA ILE A 278 -13.74 -11.12 10.93
C ILE A 278 -12.48 -11.96 10.66
N TRP A 279 -11.64 -11.54 9.73
CA TRP A 279 -10.39 -12.22 9.39
C TRP A 279 -9.45 -12.33 10.60
N ILE A 280 -9.23 -11.22 11.32
CA ILE A 280 -8.38 -11.22 12.51
C ILE A 280 -8.97 -12.10 13.62
N GLN A 281 -10.28 -12.04 13.83
CA GLN A 281 -10.94 -12.84 14.87
C GLN A 281 -11.03 -14.32 14.52
N SER A 282 -11.04 -14.69 13.25
CA SER A 282 -11.04 -16.09 12.83
C SER A 282 -9.66 -16.75 12.89
N ALA A 283 -8.58 -15.98 12.88
CA ALA A 283 -7.21 -16.52 12.90
C ALA A 283 -6.93 -17.46 14.10
N PRO A 284 -7.32 -17.15 15.35
CA PRO A 284 -7.10 -18.05 16.49
C PRO A 284 -7.96 -19.32 16.46
N PHE A 285 -9.04 -19.37 15.65
CA PHE A 285 -9.88 -20.56 15.51
C PHE A 285 -9.43 -21.48 14.37
N ALA A 286 -8.48 -21.05 13.55
CA ALA A 286 -7.95 -21.81 12.42
C ALA A 286 -6.65 -22.56 12.76
N LEU A 287 -6.17 -22.45 13.99
CA LEU A 287 -5.05 -23.18 14.59
C LEU A 287 -5.56 -24.31 15.49
#